data_3f59581300c6a62a9396ea35fb1c8532
#
_entry.id   3f59581300c6a62a9396ea35fb1c8532
#
_cell.length_a   1.000
_cell.length_b   1.000
_cell.length_c   1.000
_cell.angle_alpha   90.00
_cell.angle_beta   90.00
_cell.angle_gamma   90.00
#
_symmetry.space_group_name_H-M   'P 1'
#
loop_
_entity.id
_entity.type
_entity.pdbx_description
1 polymer ?
#
loop_
_entity_poly.entity_id
_entity_poly.type
_entity_poly.pdbx_seq_one_letter_code
_entity_poly.pdbx_strand_id
1 'polypeptide(L)'
;MPRCPLLRVLQQETRDEPGISISAIAPGGVDTPIYFQGASWAGSTGRPPPPVYAPQRVARSVLGTLDRPRRLVQAGVLNPLITAGFRLLPGIYDRLVGPLFQQLALANDHVPPTEGNVFASNPAGNATEGRWRSI
;
A
#
# COMPACT_ATOMS: atom_id res chain seq x y z
N MET A 1 -12.83 -6.38 4.44
CA MET A 1 -11.99 -6.15 3.27
C MET A 1 -12.86 -6.12 2.06
N PRO A 2 -12.73 -5.12 1.19
CA PRO A 2 -13.20 -5.30 -0.15
C PRO A 2 -12.50 -6.56 -0.65
N ARG A 3 -13.27 -7.59 -0.86
CA ARG A 3 -12.76 -8.85 -1.40
C ARG A 3 -12.46 -8.54 -2.86
N CYS A 4 -11.18 -8.38 -3.22
CA CYS A 4 -10.83 -8.21 -4.62
C CYS A 4 -11.45 -9.40 -5.39
N PRO A 5 -12.51 -9.18 -6.16
CA PRO A 5 -13.23 -10.29 -6.81
C PRO A 5 -12.31 -11.10 -7.71
N LEU A 6 -11.41 -10.41 -8.43
CA LEU A 6 -10.42 -11.03 -9.29
C LEU A 6 -9.53 -12.02 -8.54
N LEU A 7 -9.02 -11.63 -7.36
CA LEU A 7 -8.20 -12.52 -6.54
C LEU A 7 -8.95 -13.80 -6.14
N ARG A 8 -10.23 -13.67 -5.80
CA ARG A 8 -11.03 -14.84 -5.43
C ARG A 8 -11.32 -15.74 -6.61
N VAL A 9 -11.59 -15.17 -7.78
CA VAL A 9 -11.77 -15.93 -9.01
C VAL A 9 -10.50 -16.72 -9.31
N LEU A 10 -9.34 -16.07 -9.35
CA LEU A 10 -8.06 -16.73 -9.57
C LEU A 10 -7.78 -17.83 -8.55
N GLN A 11 -8.05 -17.60 -7.26
CA GLN A 11 -7.90 -18.61 -6.21
C GLN A 11 -8.89 -19.78 -6.34
N GLN A 12 -10.01 -19.59 -7.01
CA GLN A 12 -10.97 -20.66 -7.30
C GLN A 12 -10.60 -21.44 -8.55
N GLU A 13 -10.19 -20.74 -9.60
CA GLU A 13 -9.75 -21.36 -10.86
C GLU A 13 -8.53 -22.26 -10.67
N THR A 14 -7.62 -21.89 -9.76
CA THR A 14 -6.41 -22.68 -9.47
C THR A 14 -6.57 -23.65 -8.30
N ARG A 15 -7.79 -23.82 -7.77
CA ARG A 15 -8.03 -24.65 -6.58
C ARG A 15 -7.60 -26.10 -6.74
N ASP A 16 -7.83 -26.64 -7.90
CA ASP A 16 -7.60 -28.05 -8.20
C ASP A 16 -6.22 -28.30 -8.86
N GLU A 17 -5.39 -27.23 -8.94
CA GLU A 17 -4.03 -27.28 -9.45
C GLU A 17 -3.00 -27.33 -8.31
N PRO A 18 -2.47 -28.50 -7.95
CA PRO A 18 -1.65 -28.67 -6.73
C PRO A 18 -0.31 -27.92 -6.78
N GLY A 19 0.16 -27.53 -7.97
CA GLY A 19 1.39 -26.76 -8.17
C GLY A 19 1.22 -25.24 -8.12
N ILE A 20 -0.02 -24.72 -8.01
CA ILE A 20 -0.30 -23.28 -8.10
C ILE A 20 -0.92 -22.78 -6.79
N SER A 21 -0.29 -21.76 -6.19
CA SER A 21 -0.81 -21.06 -5.01
C SER A 21 -0.87 -19.56 -5.24
N ILE A 22 -2.05 -18.97 -5.10
CA ILE A 22 -2.25 -17.53 -5.26
C ILE A 22 -2.41 -16.86 -3.89
N SER A 23 -1.45 -16.02 -3.54
CA SER A 23 -1.41 -15.25 -2.30
C SER A 23 -1.54 -13.76 -2.59
N ALA A 24 -2.39 -13.07 -1.82
CA ALA A 24 -2.41 -11.61 -1.84
C ALA A 24 -1.58 -11.04 -0.70
N ILE A 25 -0.78 -10.03 -0.99
CA ILE A 25 -0.06 -9.27 0.03
C ILE A 25 -0.73 -7.90 0.15
N ALA A 26 -1.12 -7.53 1.36
CA ALA A 26 -1.69 -6.23 1.67
C ALA A 26 -0.69 -5.42 2.54
N PRO A 27 0.13 -4.57 1.93
CA PRO A 27 1.06 -3.72 2.67
C PRO A 27 0.31 -2.56 3.35
N GLY A 28 0.93 -2.00 4.40
CA GLY A 28 0.61 -0.68 4.94
C GLY A 28 1.35 0.42 4.18
N GLY A 29 1.63 1.55 4.83
CA GLY A 29 2.51 2.58 4.28
C GLY A 29 3.92 2.03 4.06
N VAL A 30 4.45 2.10 2.85
CA VAL A 30 5.78 1.57 2.50
C VAL A 30 6.69 2.71 2.10
N ASP A 31 7.91 2.71 2.65
CA ASP A 31 8.96 3.68 2.35
C ASP A 31 9.53 3.44 0.96
N THR A 32 8.90 4.02 -0.06
CA THR A 32 9.33 3.91 -1.46
C THR A 32 9.38 5.28 -2.13
N PRO A 33 10.17 5.47 -3.20
CA PRO A 33 10.26 6.74 -3.93
C PRO A 33 9.00 7.13 -4.69
N ILE A 34 8.00 6.27 -4.79
CA ILE A 34 6.80 6.50 -5.60
C ILE A 34 6.10 7.82 -5.28
N TYR A 35 6.14 8.25 -4.03
CA TYR A 35 5.51 9.50 -3.59
C TYR A 35 6.20 10.75 -4.13
N PHE A 36 7.48 10.66 -4.48
CA PHE A 36 8.24 11.75 -5.11
C PHE A 36 8.21 11.68 -6.64
N GLN A 37 7.87 10.52 -7.20
CA GLN A 37 7.86 10.30 -8.64
C GLN A 37 6.45 10.32 -9.23
N GLY A 38 5.42 10.15 -8.42
CA GLY A 38 4.04 10.13 -8.87
C GLY A 38 3.55 11.50 -9.33
N ALA A 39 2.55 11.50 -10.21
CA ALA A 39 1.83 12.70 -10.55
C ALA A 39 1.11 13.28 -9.33
N SER A 40 1.12 14.61 -9.18
CA SER A 40 0.42 15.28 -8.08
C SER A 40 -0.12 16.63 -8.52
N TRP A 41 -1.40 16.88 -8.21
CA TRP A 41 -2.07 18.16 -8.32
C TRP A 41 -2.62 18.64 -6.96
N ALA A 42 -2.20 17.99 -5.88
CA ALA A 42 -2.67 18.28 -4.53
C ALA A 42 -2.01 19.53 -3.90
N GLY A 43 -1.02 20.12 -4.58
CA GLY A 43 -0.24 21.24 -4.05
C GLY A 43 0.80 20.83 -2.99
N SER A 44 0.88 19.55 -2.66
CA SER A 44 1.82 18.97 -1.69
C SER A 44 2.28 17.60 -2.14
N THR A 45 3.46 17.18 -1.68
CA THR A 45 3.95 15.83 -1.95
C THR A 45 3.12 14.80 -1.21
N GLY A 46 2.69 13.75 -1.92
CA GLY A 46 2.09 12.60 -1.26
C GLY A 46 3.10 11.89 -0.36
N ARG A 47 2.63 11.34 0.76
CA ARG A 47 3.48 10.55 1.66
C ARG A 47 2.80 9.26 2.11
N PRO A 48 3.57 8.21 2.44
CA PRO A 48 2.97 7.00 2.99
C PRO A 48 2.32 7.31 4.35
N PRO A 49 1.06 6.91 4.58
CA PRO A 49 0.44 7.08 5.90
C PRO A 49 1.18 6.26 6.95
N PRO A 50 1.39 6.81 8.15
CA PRO A 50 2.05 6.09 9.23
C PRO A 50 1.20 4.90 9.74
N PRO A 51 1.84 3.84 10.25
CA PRO A 51 3.28 3.63 10.34
C PRO A 51 3.91 3.23 9.01
N VAL A 52 5.09 3.80 8.74
CA VAL A 52 5.82 3.56 7.49
C VAL A 52 6.77 2.38 7.66
N TYR A 53 6.66 1.41 6.77
CA TYR A 53 7.45 0.17 6.81
C TYR A 53 8.52 0.15 5.73
N ALA A 54 9.63 -0.52 6.03
CA ALA A 54 10.66 -0.79 5.04
C ALA A 54 10.15 -1.70 3.91
N PRO A 55 10.52 -1.48 2.65
CA PRO A 55 10.16 -2.35 1.53
C PRO A 55 10.56 -3.82 1.77
N GLN A 56 11.67 -4.06 2.45
CA GLN A 56 12.15 -5.39 2.82
C GLN A 56 11.15 -6.17 3.70
N ARG A 57 10.29 -5.49 4.45
CA ARG A 57 9.23 -6.15 5.22
C ARG A 57 8.18 -6.77 4.29
N VAL A 58 7.81 -6.05 3.24
CA VAL A 58 6.87 -6.55 2.23
C VAL A 58 7.51 -7.71 1.46
N ALA A 59 8.78 -7.56 1.04
CA ALA A 59 9.51 -8.61 0.36
C ALA A 59 9.59 -9.91 1.20
N ARG A 60 9.90 -9.82 2.49
CA ARG A 60 9.88 -10.98 3.40
C ARG A 60 8.49 -11.62 3.52
N SER A 61 7.43 -10.80 3.48
CA SER A 61 6.07 -11.33 3.49
C SER A 61 5.74 -12.10 2.21
N VAL A 62 6.25 -11.64 1.06
CA VAL A 62 6.13 -12.34 -0.23
C VAL A 62 6.89 -13.67 -0.18
N LEU A 63 8.17 -13.64 0.20
CA LEU A 63 8.99 -14.85 0.32
C LEU A 63 8.38 -15.89 1.28
N GLY A 64 7.83 -15.43 2.39
CA GLY A 64 7.16 -16.33 3.34
C GLY A 64 5.94 -17.06 2.79
N THR A 65 5.36 -16.60 1.66
CA THR A 65 4.27 -17.32 1.00
C THR A 65 4.74 -18.49 0.14
N LEU A 66 6.02 -18.56 -0.18
CA LEU A 66 6.62 -19.72 -0.88
C LEU A 66 6.63 -20.94 0.04
N ASP A 67 7.04 -20.74 1.31
CA ASP A 67 7.11 -21.82 2.29
C ASP A 67 5.73 -22.16 2.87
N ARG A 68 4.89 -21.14 3.06
CA ARG A 68 3.55 -21.27 3.65
C ARG A 68 2.52 -20.45 2.87
N PRO A 69 1.95 -21.00 1.82
CA PRO A 69 0.94 -20.32 1.02
C PRO A 69 -0.26 -19.90 1.87
N ARG A 70 -0.68 -18.63 1.75
CA ARG A 70 -1.83 -18.06 2.45
C ARG A 70 -2.64 -17.21 1.49
N ARG A 71 -3.95 -17.30 1.58
CA ARG A 71 -4.84 -16.51 0.71
C ARG A 71 -4.64 -15.01 0.82
N LEU A 72 -4.28 -14.54 2.03
CA LEU A 72 -4.02 -13.14 2.31
C LEU A 72 -2.99 -13.00 3.41
N VAL A 73 -1.95 -12.20 3.16
CA VAL A 73 -0.93 -11.82 4.13
C VAL A 73 -0.97 -10.31 4.31
N GLN A 74 -1.09 -9.86 5.55
CA GLN A 74 -1.02 -8.44 5.88
C GLN A 74 0.41 -8.08 6.29
N ALA A 75 1.07 -7.24 5.50
CA ALA A 75 2.44 -6.79 5.74
C ALA A 75 2.51 -5.47 6.53
N GLY A 76 1.53 -5.22 7.39
CA GLY A 76 1.45 -4.06 8.27
C GLY A 76 0.75 -4.40 9.58
N VAL A 77 1.27 -3.91 10.71
CA VAL A 77 0.73 -4.22 12.05
C VAL A 77 -0.67 -3.62 12.26
N LEU A 78 -0.91 -2.41 11.75
CA LEU A 78 -2.19 -1.72 11.92
C LEU A 78 -3.25 -2.13 10.88
N ASN A 79 -2.88 -2.81 9.81
CA ASN A 79 -3.82 -3.20 8.76
C ASN A 79 -5.02 -4.02 9.28
N PRO A 80 -4.83 -5.01 10.20
CA PRO A 80 -5.96 -5.73 10.77
C PRO A 80 -6.92 -4.83 11.54
N LEU A 81 -6.38 -3.87 12.32
CA LEU A 81 -7.17 -2.93 13.11
C LEU A 81 -7.97 -1.97 12.22
N ILE A 82 -7.33 -1.38 11.21
CA ILE A 82 -7.98 -0.51 10.21
C ILE A 82 -9.10 -1.28 9.49
N THR A 83 -8.83 -2.52 9.11
CA THR A 83 -9.82 -3.39 8.47
C THR A 83 -10.99 -3.73 9.39
N ALA A 84 -10.71 -3.98 10.67
CA ALA A 84 -11.75 -4.24 11.67
C ALA A 84 -12.63 -3.01 11.90
N GLY A 85 -12.01 -1.82 12.04
CA GLY A 85 -12.73 -0.55 12.18
C GLY A 85 -13.69 -0.29 11.02
N PHE A 86 -13.23 -0.46 9.79
CA PHE A 86 -14.08 -0.33 8.60
C PHE A 86 -15.25 -1.33 8.58
N ARG A 87 -15.04 -2.56 9.08
CA ARG A 87 -16.08 -3.60 9.10
C ARG A 87 -17.12 -3.40 10.18
N LEU A 88 -16.68 -3.01 11.37
CA LEU A 88 -17.54 -2.96 12.56
C LEU A 88 -18.25 -1.62 12.69
N LEU A 89 -17.61 -0.53 12.27
CA LEU A 89 -18.07 0.83 12.45
C LEU A 89 -17.89 1.67 11.17
N PRO A 90 -18.51 1.28 10.03
CA PRO A 90 -18.26 1.94 8.74
C PRO A 90 -18.57 3.44 8.77
N GLY A 91 -19.69 3.86 9.36
CA GLY A 91 -20.08 5.27 9.39
C GLY A 91 -19.13 6.15 10.24
N ILE A 92 -18.59 5.63 11.34
CA ILE A 92 -17.58 6.32 12.15
C ILE A 92 -16.25 6.34 11.40
N TYR A 93 -15.88 5.23 10.79
CA TYR A 93 -14.67 5.11 10.00
C TYR A 93 -14.64 6.12 8.85
N ASP A 94 -15.71 6.20 8.06
CA ASP A 94 -15.82 7.12 6.91
C ASP A 94 -15.74 8.59 7.36
N ARG A 95 -16.32 8.91 8.51
CA ARG A 95 -16.29 10.29 9.05
C ARG A 95 -14.90 10.70 9.54
N LEU A 96 -14.13 9.77 10.09
CA LEU A 96 -12.80 10.03 10.65
C LEU A 96 -11.68 9.87 9.64
N VAL A 97 -11.79 8.89 8.75
CA VAL A 97 -10.71 8.52 7.83
C VAL A 97 -10.43 9.58 6.79
N GLY A 98 -11.45 10.27 6.29
CA GLY A 98 -11.29 11.31 5.26
C GLY A 98 -10.38 12.45 5.72
N PRO A 99 -10.72 13.19 6.80
CA PRO A 99 -9.89 14.26 7.32
C PRO A 99 -8.51 13.77 7.80
N LEU A 100 -8.47 12.62 8.48
CA LEU A 100 -7.23 12.04 8.98
C LEU A 100 -6.29 11.65 7.84
N PHE A 101 -6.84 11.07 6.77
CA PHE A 101 -6.05 10.68 5.61
C PHE A 101 -5.45 11.88 4.89
N GLN A 102 -6.19 12.98 4.72
CA GLN A 102 -5.66 14.22 4.14
C GLN A 102 -4.47 14.75 4.94
N GLN A 103 -4.56 14.75 6.28
CA GLN A 103 -3.46 15.19 7.14
C GLN A 103 -2.25 14.24 7.13
N LEU A 104 -2.48 12.94 7.00
CA LEU A 104 -1.45 11.92 7.08
C LEU A 104 -0.83 11.55 5.74
N ALA A 105 -1.54 11.75 4.63
CA ALA A 105 -1.11 11.35 3.30
C ALA A 105 -0.45 12.46 2.48
N LEU A 106 -0.47 13.71 2.98
CA LEU A 106 0.19 14.85 2.36
C LEU A 106 1.32 15.34 3.27
N ALA A 107 2.45 15.73 2.67
CA ALA A 107 3.55 16.38 3.34
C ALA A 107 3.23 17.87 3.58
N ASN A 108 3.90 18.49 4.55
CA ASN A 108 3.78 19.93 4.83
C ASN A 108 4.74 20.74 3.94
N ASP A 109 4.73 20.46 2.65
CA ASP A 109 5.48 21.17 1.63
C ASP A 109 4.53 21.81 0.62
N HIS A 110 5.07 22.70 -0.22
CA HIS A 110 4.31 23.24 -1.32
C HIS A 110 5.03 22.88 -2.64
N VAL A 111 4.38 22.06 -3.46
CA VAL A 111 4.89 21.63 -4.76
C VAL A 111 3.94 22.02 -5.88
N PRO A 112 4.46 22.54 -7.00
CA PRO A 112 3.62 22.81 -8.17
C PRO A 112 3.04 21.51 -8.72
N PRO A 113 1.91 21.60 -9.46
CA PRO A 113 1.36 20.45 -10.18
C PRO A 113 2.42 19.79 -11.05
N THR A 114 2.45 18.46 -11.02
CA THR A 114 3.41 17.68 -11.81
C THR A 114 2.76 16.41 -12.36
N GLU A 115 3.12 16.05 -13.58
CA GLU A 115 2.75 14.78 -14.21
C GLU A 115 3.62 13.60 -13.72
N GLY A 116 4.69 13.90 -12.96
CA GLY A 116 5.59 12.89 -12.43
C GLY A 116 6.17 11.99 -13.52
N ASN A 117 6.13 10.69 -13.28
CA ASN A 117 6.64 9.66 -14.20
C ASN A 117 5.52 8.99 -15.06
N VAL A 118 4.36 9.64 -15.20
CA VAL A 118 3.22 9.04 -15.92
C VAL A 118 3.50 8.94 -17.43
N PHE A 119 4.01 10.00 -18.03
CA PHE A 119 4.26 10.05 -19.48
C PHE A 119 5.73 9.87 -19.86
N ALA A 120 6.64 10.10 -18.94
CA ALA A 120 8.07 9.92 -19.14
C ALA A 120 8.71 9.26 -17.93
N SER A 121 9.54 8.24 -18.13
CA SER A 121 10.25 7.58 -17.03
C SER A 121 11.23 8.53 -16.38
N ASN A 122 11.38 8.42 -15.04
CA ASN A 122 12.39 9.16 -14.26
C ASN A 122 13.38 8.20 -13.58
N PRO A 123 14.34 7.62 -14.30
CA PRO A 123 15.28 6.65 -13.75
C PRO A 123 16.16 7.21 -12.63
N ALA A 124 16.45 8.51 -12.67
CA ALA A 124 17.27 9.17 -11.64
C ALA A 124 16.60 9.17 -10.25
N GLY A 125 15.28 9.09 -10.20
CA GLY A 125 14.51 9.00 -8.97
C GLY A 125 14.33 7.56 -8.44
N ASN A 126 14.84 6.54 -9.14
CA ASN A 126 14.67 5.15 -8.73
C ASN A 126 15.58 4.82 -7.54
N ALA A 127 14.96 4.31 -6.48
CA ALA A 127 15.65 3.82 -5.29
C ALA A 127 14.81 2.73 -4.62
N THR A 128 15.42 1.95 -3.74
CA THR A 128 14.70 0.95 -2.94
C THR A 128 13.89 1.61 -1.82
N GLU A 129 14.41 2.70 -1.25
CA GLU A 129 13.79 3.41 -0.11
C GLU A 129 13.49 4.87 -0.47
N GLY A 130 12.37 5.39 0.06
CA GLY A 130 11.89 6.74 -0.18
C GLY A 130 12.33 7.78 0.84
N ARG A 131 13.10 7.40 1.87
CA ARG A 131 13.56 8.24 2.98
C ARG A 131 12.46 8.73 3.93
N TRP A 132 11.27 8.15 3.86
CA TRP A 132 10.13 8.54 4.71
C TRP A 132 10.26 8.12 6.17
N ARG A 133 11.13 7.15 6.48
CA ARG A 133 11.39 6.70 7.86
C ARG A 133 12.38 7.59 8.62
N SER A 134 13.00 8.53 7.91
CA SER A 134 14.01 9.46 8.45
C SER A 134 13.43 10.84 8.77
N ILE A 135 12.13 11.03 8.54
CA ILE A 135 11.42 12.32 8.70
C ILE A 135 10.47 12.24 9.87
#